data_e4606277d1af608ad268996c466172e8
#
_entry.id   e4606277d1af608ad268996c466172e8
#
_cell.length_a   1.000
_cell.length_b   1.000
_cell.length_c   1.000
_cell.angle_alpha   90.00
_cell.angle_beta   90.00
_cell.angle_gamma   90.00
#
_symmetry.space_group_name_H-M   'P 1'
#
loop_
_entity.id
_entity.type
_entity.pdbx_description
1 polymer ?
#
loop_
_entity_poly.entity_id
_entity_poly.type
_entity_poly.pdbx_seq_one_letter_code
_entity_poly.pdbx_strand_id
1 'polypeptide(L)'
;MISVITFYTPEYKQEADEWRKTCHLYLQQSLKYPGDNQTKQYPFKSYEMSSKGSWVHNCTMKADIVLQALNEFKCGVVWTDADARFRAVPIVFEQLIDYDFGCYWIPNVWNKPNNTHLRPWGNDRGNEALAGGTMYFNNTEISRQLIQAWKEESQANPNRWEQQSLQKVWDEFDKKGLKTFNFPQSYCKVFDCQWFETPSEVVIEHTQASRRLKNKIK
;
A
#
# COMPACT_ATOMS: atom_id res chain seq x y z
N MET A 1 2.66 5.45 17.27
CA MET A 1 3.30 4.17 16.84
C MET A 1 2.69 3.74 15.52
N ILE A 2 3.45 3.10 14.63
CA ILE A 2 3.00 2.57 13.34
C ILE A 2 3.47 1.13 13.23
N SER A 3 2.63 0.26 12.65
CA SER A 3 2.99 -1.12 12.31
C SER A 3 2.97 -1.31 10.79
N VAL A 4 3.83 -2.17 10.26
CA VAL A 4 3.92 -2.47 8.83
C VAL A 4 3.36 -3.86 8.57
N ILE A 5 2.48 -3.99 7.60
CA ILE A 5 1.82 -5.27 7.31
C ILE A 5 1.83 -5.60 5.83
N THR A 6 1.71 -6.89 5.58
CA THR A 6 1.36 -7.48 4.28
C THR A 6 0.52 -8.72 4.47
N PHE A 7 -0.08 -9.23 3.40
CA PHE A 7 -0.53 -10.62 3.35
C PHE A 7 0.02 -11.34 2.13
N TYR A 8 -0.03 -12.67 2.17
CA TYR A 8 0.34 -13.51 1.05
C TYR A 8 -0.50 -14.79 1.02
N THR A 9 -0.70 -15.33 -0.17
CA THR A 9 -1.18 -16.70 -0.38
C THR A 9 0.02 -17.62 -0.58
N PRO A 10 -0.13 -18.96 -0.48
CA PRO A 10 1.01 -19.90 -0.57
C PRO A 10 1.91 -19.68 -1.78
N GLU A 11 1.34 -19.27 -2.92
CA GLU A 11 2.08 -18.99 -4.16
C GLU A 11 3.03 -17.79 -4.04
N TYR A 12 2.74 -16.86 -3.11
CA TYR A 12 3.55 -15.68 -2.81
C TYR A 12 4.45 -15.85 -1.58
N LYS A 13 4.57 -17.07 -1.03
CA LYS A 13 5.35 -17.31 0.18
C LYS A 13 6.80 -16.84 0.04
N GLN A 14 7.44 -17.12 -1.09
CA GLN A 14 8.82 -16.67 -1.33
C GLN A 14 8.93 -15.13 -1.30
N GLU A 15 7.98 -14.43 -1.88
CA GLU A 15 7.94 -12.95 -1.87
C GLU A 15 7.78 -12.42 -0.44
N ALA A 16 6.90 -13.04 0.35
CA ALA A 16 6.71 -12.69 1.75
C ALA A 16 7.95 -12.99 2.62
N ASP A 17 8.69 -14.06 2.33
CA ASP A 17 9.96 -14.38 3.00
C ASP A 17 11.01 -13.28 2.72
N GLU A 18 11.16 -12.86 1.48
CA GLU A 18 12.06 -11.74 1.11
C GLU A 18 11.58 -10.40 1.69
N TRP A 19 10.26 -10.14 1.71
CA TRP A 19 9.69 -8.99 2.37
C TRP A 19 10.11 -8.95 3.85
N ARG A 20 9.94 -10.05 4.60
CA ARG A 20 10.34 -10.16 6.02
C ARG A 20 11.83 -9.87 6.24
N LYS A 21 12.71 -10.39 5.35
CA LYS A 21 14.16 -10.12 5.45
C LYS A 21 14.45 -8.62 5.37
N THR A 22 13.83 -7.91 4.41
CA THR A 22 14.04 -6.47 4.28
C THR A 22 13.39 -5.69 5.43
N CYS A 23 12.25 -6.14 5.97
CA CYS A 23 11.67 -5.56 7.18
C CYS A 23 12.61 -5.69 8.39
N HIS A 24 13.19 -6.87 8.62
CA HIS A 24 14.18 -7.05 9.69
C HIS A 24 15.37 -6.10 9.51
N LEU A 25 15.84 -5.93 8.27
CA LEU A 25 17.00 -5.10 7.99
C LEU A 25 16.73 -3.61 8.20
N TYR A 26 15.58 -3.09 7.81
CA TYR A 26 15.33 -1.65 7.75
C TYR A 26 14.31 -1.12 8.77
N LEU A 27 13.41 -1.96 9.30
CA LEU A 27 12.39 -1.52 10.25
C LEU A 27 12.80 -1.76 11.72
N GLN A 28 13.77 -2.64 11.95
CA GLN A 28 14.31 -2.91 13.29
C GLN A 28 15.64 -2.20 13.58
N GLN A 29 16.18 -1.48 12.61
CA GLN A 29 17.34 -0.65 12.86
C GLN A 29 16.97 0.47 13.83
N SER A 30 17.84 0.62 14.83
CA SER A 30 17.78 1.75 15.75
C SER A 30 18.02 3.06 14.99
N LEU A 31 16.96 3.77 14.67
CA LEU A 31 17.08 5.12 14.12
C LEU A 31 17.60 6.03 15.22
N LYS A 32 18.87 6.34 15.17
CA LYS A 32 19.44 7.44 15.93
C LYS A 32 19.28 8.71 15.10
N TYR A 33 18.25 9.48 15.39
CA TYR A 33 18.18 10.83 14.87
C TYR A 33 19.20 11.71 15.58
N PRO A 34 19.87 12.65 14.90
CA PRO A 34 20.67 13.66 15.56
C PRO A 34 19.79 14.41 16.58
N GLY A 35 20.08 14.21 17.88
CA GLY A 35 19.36 14.85 18.99
C GLY A 35 18.24 14.02 19.64
N ASP A 36 17.89 12.83 19.11
CA ASP A 36 16.92 11.92 19.73
C ASP A 36 17.66 10.66 20.23
N ASN A 37 17.55 10.37 21.52
CA ASN A 37 18.12 9.17 22.14
C ASN A 37 17.15 7.97 22.05
N GLN A 38 16.00 8.09 21.39
CA GLN A 38 15.02 7.02 21.29
C GLN A 38 15.28 6.17 20.06
N THR A 39 15.34 4.87 20.29
CA THR A 39 15.41 3.85 19.25
C THR A 39 13.99 3.58 18.75
N LYS A 40 13.65 4.05 17.57
CA LYS A 40 12.33 3.75 16.98
C LYS A 40 12.42 2.48 16.16
N GLN A 41 11.51 1.55 16.43
CA GLN A 41 11.32 0.32 15.67
C GLN A 41 9.87 0.26 15.21
N TYR A 42 9.68 -0.21 13.97
CA TYR A 42 8.35 -0.45 13.44
C TYR A 42 8.03 -1.94 13.53
N PRO A 43 7.05 -2.35 14.37
CA PRO A 43 6.54 -3.72 14.35
C PRO A 43 6.06 -4.08 12.94
N PHE A 44 6.27 -5.32 12.52
CA PHE A 44 5.78 -5.78 11.23
C PHE A 44 5.22 -7.19 11.30
N LYS A 45 4.25 -7.48 10.44
CA LYS A 45 3.60 -8.78 10.36
C LYS A 45 3.16 -9.10 8.94
N SER A 46 3.38 -10.34 8.53
CA SER A 46 2.80 -10.90 7.31
C SER A 46 1.73 -11.93 7.67
N TYR A 47 0.58 -11.85 7.02
CA TYR A 47 -0.55 -12.75 7.22
C TYR A 47 -0.59 -13.78 6.10
N GLU A 48 -0.56 -15.07 6.45
CA GLU A 48 -0.81 -16.13 5.47
C GLU A 48 -2.31 -16.33 5.30
N MET A 49 -2.78 -16.31 4.06
CA MET A 49 -4.18 -16.39 3.72
C MET A 49 -4.42 -17.48 2.68
N SER A 50 -5.54 -18.18 2.78
CA SER A 50 -5.98 -19.06 1.71
C SER A 50 -6.37 -18.26 0.47
N SER A 51 -6.02 -18.77 -0.70
CA SER A 51 -6.41 -18.15 -1.97
C SER A 51 -7.93 -18.18 -2.17
N LYS A 52 -8.47 -17.08 -2.70
CA LYS A 52 -9.87 -16.97 -3.15
C LYS A 52 -10.06 -17.38 -4.62
N GLY A 53 -9.11 -18.13 -5.19
CA GLY A 53 -9.22 -18.70 -6.53
C GLY A 53 -8.75 -17.79 -7.67
N SER A 54 -8.53 -16.51 -7.45
CA SER A 54 -7.93 -15.63 -8.45
C SER A 54 -7.14 -14.50 -7.82
N TRP A 55 -6.18 -13.94 -8.57
CA TRP A 55 -5.39 -12.80 -8.12
C TRP A 55 -6.26 -11.60 -7.75
N VAL A 56 -7.27 -11.26 -8.58
CA VAL A 56 -8.18 -10.13 -8.32
C VAL A 56 -8.95 -10.36 -7.02
N HIS A 57 -9.52 -11.55 -6.82
CA HIS A 57 -10.25 -11.88 -5.60
C HIS A 57 -9.32 -11.90 -4.37
N ASN A 58 -8.08 -12.32 -4.50
CA ASN A 58 -7.12 -12.26 -3.41
C ASN A 58 -6.85 -10.80 -3.01
N CYS A 59 -6.71 -9.89 -3.98
CA CYS A 59 -6.50 -8.48 -3.69
C CYS A 59 -7.65 -7.85 -2.87
N THR A 60 -8.90 -8.31 -3.03
CA THR A 60 -10.03 -7.80 -2.23
C THR A 60 -9.92 -8.08 -0.72
N MET A 61 -9.01 -8.98 -0.30
CA MET A 61 -8.77 -9.25 1.11
C MET A 61 -8.00 -8.13 1.84
N LYS A 62 -7.38 -7.20 1.12
CA LYS A 62 -6.56 -6.13 1.72
C LYS A 62 -7.31 -5.34 2.78
N ALA A 63 -8.55 -4.94 2.50
CA ALA A 63 -9.36 -4.18 3.45
C ALA A 63 -9.61 -4.94 4.77
N ASP A 64 -9.94 -6.24 4.68
CA ASP A 64 -10.13 -7.09 5.86
C ASP A 64 -8.85 -7.20 6.70
N ILE A 65 -7.71 -7.40 6.05
CA ILE A 65 -6.41 -7.53 6.73
C ILE A 65 -6.00 -6.21 7.39
N VAL A 66 -6.24 -5.08 6.73
CA VAL A 66 -5.96 -3.75 7.32
C VAL A 66 -6.82 -3.53 8.56
N LEU A 67 -8.13 -3.82 8.52
CA LEU A 67 -9.02 -3.73 9.69
C LEU A 67 -8.57 -4.67 10.82
N GLN A 68 -8.18 -5.90 10.49
CA GLN A 68 -7.65 -6.86 11.45
C GLN A 68 -6.39 -6.31 12.13
N ALA A 69 -5.46 -5.76 11.36
CA ALA A 69 -4.21 -5.20 11.88
C ALA A 69 -4.44 -3.96 12.75
N LEU A 70 -5.33 -3.05 12.36
CA LEU A 70 -5.72 -1.91 13.20
C LEU A 70 -6.31 -2.37 14.54
N ASN A 71 -7.07 -3.47 14.55
CA ASN A 71 -7.62 -4.05 15.79
C ASN A 71 -6.55 -4.75 16.63
N GLU A 72 -5.58 -5.39 16.00
CA GLU A 72 -4.49 -6.10 16.67
C GLU A 72 -3.48 -5.13 17.29
N PHE A 73 -2.93 -4.22 16.48
CA PHE A 73 -1.86 -3.33 16.89
C PHE A 73 -2.34 -2.07 17.63
N LYS A 74 -3.60 -1.70 17.52
CA LYS A 74 -4.18 -0.49 18.12
C LYS A 74 -3.48 0.82 17.74
N CYS A 75 -2.81 0.86 16.59
CA CYS A 75 -2.10 2.01 16.06
C CYS A 75 -2.29 2.12 14.54
N GLY A 76 -1.71 3.15 13.93
CA GLY A 76 -1.71 3.28 12.47
C GLY A 76 -0.95 2.14 11.79
N VAL A 77 -1.38 1.77 10.61
CA VAL A 77 -0.87 0.63 9.84
C VAL A 77 -0.39 1.08 8.47
N VAL A 78 0.84 0.71 8.11
CA VAL A 78 1.33 0.82 6.73
C VAL A 78 1.17 -0.55 6.07
N TRP A 79 0.36 -0.57 5.03
CA TRP A 79 0.25 -1.68 4.10
C TRP A 79 1.38 -1.62 3.08
N THR A 80 1.99 -2.77 2.78
CA THR A 80 2.83 -2.95 1.60
C THR A 80 2.50 -4.28 0.93
N ASP A 81 2.54 -4.34 -0.39
CA ASP A 81 2.36 -5.62 -1.09
C ASP A 81 3.47 -6.62 -0.72
N ALA A 82 3.20 -7.92 -0.77
CA ALA A 82 4.17 -8.96 -0.39
C ALA A 82 5.45 -8.95 -1.24
N ASP A 83 5.38 -8.36 -2.42
CA ASP A 83 6.51 -8.17 -3.32
C ASP A 83 7.26 -6.84 -3.13
N ALA A 84 6.90 -6.07 -2.09
CA ALA A 84 7.65 -4.90 -1.70
C ALA A 84 8.98 -5.28 -1.04
N ARG A 85 9.98 -4.42 -1.23
CA ARG A 85 11.31 -4.54 -0.60
C ARG A 85 11.69 -3.19 -0.01
N PHE A 86 11.95 -3.17 1.29
CA PHE A 86 12.57 -2.00 1.89
C PHE A 86 14.02 -1.92 1.43
N ARG A 87 14.44 -0.73 1.00
CA ARG A 87 15.80 -0.42 0.52
C ARG A 87 16.51 0.61 1.40
N ALA A 88 15.73 1.35 2.18
CA ALA A 88 16.21 2.29 3.17
C ALA A 88 15.23 2.37 4.34
N VAL A 89 15.64 3.05 5.40
CA VAL A 89 14.80 3.29 6.57
C VAL A 89 13.67 4.25 6.21
N PRO A 90 12.39 3.92 6.49
CA PRO A 90 11.25 4.72 6.05
C PRO A 90 10.97 5.91 6.99
N ILE A 91 11.82 6.93 6.97
CA ILE A 91 11.74 8.10 7.87
C ILE A 91 10.42 8.87 7.77
N VAL A 92 9.75 8.85 6.61
CA VAL A 92 8.46 9.52 6.38
C VAL A 92 7.34 8.93 7.24
N PHE A 93 7.47 7.69 7.72
CA PHE A 93 6.43 7.08 8.56
C PHE A 93 6.16 7.85 9.85
N GLU A 94 7.12 8.64 10.33
CA GLU A 94 6.93 9.48 11.51
C GLU A 94 5.94 10.63 11.31
N GLN A 95 5.79 11.08 10.07
CA GLN A 95 4.88 12.17 9.71
C GLN A 95 3.43 11.70 9.56
N LEU A 96 3.20 10.39 9.47
CA LEU A 96 1.89 9.83 9.14
C LEU A 96 0.86 9.96 10.26
N ILE A 97 1.29 10.19 11.49
CA ILE A 97 0.39 10.18 12.66
C ILE A 97 -0.69 11.28 12.60
N ASP A 98 -0.41 12.36 11.89
CA ASP A 98 -1.33 13.51 11.74
C ASP A 98 -2.33 13.36 10.57
N TYR A 99 -2.24 12.25 9.85
CA TYR A 99 -3.06 11.93 8.68
C TYR A 99 -3.93 10.70 8.94
N ASP A 100 -5.03 10.59 8.20
CA ASP A 100 -5.97 9.47 8.32
C ASP A 100 -5.65 8.35 7.32
N PHE A 101 -5.19 8.74 6.13
CA PHE A 101 -4.85 7.86 5.01
C PHE A 101 -3.58 8.35 4.33
N GLY A 102 -2.87 7.47 3.64
CA GLY A 102 -1.72 7.84 2.81
C GLY A 102 -1.50 6.88 1.65
N CYS A 103 -1.16 7.43 0.49
CA CYS A 103 -0.77 6.66 -0.69
C CYS A 103 0.11 7.50 -1.61
N TYR A 104 0.75 6.85 -2.58
CA TYR A 104 1.35 7.53 -3.71
C TYR A 104 0.30 7.72 -4.81
N TRP A 105 0.25 8.90 -5.37
CA TRP A 105 -0.60 9.22 -6.52
C TRP A 105 0.24 9.13 -7.79
N ILE A 106 -0.09 8.16 -8.63
CA ILE A 106 0.56 7.96 -9.92
C ILE A 106 0.11 9.12 -10.83
N PRO A 107 1.04 10.01 -11.25
CA PRO A 107 0.67 11.14 -12.09
C PRO A 107 0.15 10.67 -13.45
N ASN A 108 -0.60 11.53 -14.11
CA ASN A 108 -1.28 11.26 -15.38
C ASN A 108 -0.31 11.10 -16.56
N VAL A 109 0.60 10.15 -16.49
CA VAL A 109 1.43 9.72 -17.61
C VAL A 109 0.68 8.86 -18.62
N TRP A 110 -0.59 8.54 -18.32
CA TRP A 110 -1.45 7.61 -19.04
C TRP A 110 -2.12 8.24 -20.27
N ASN A 111 -2.16 9.57 -20.37
CA ASN A 111 -2.68 10.30 -21.52
C ASN A 111 -1.71 10.32 -22.73
N LYS A 112 -0.62 9.54 -22.70
CA LYS A 112 0.21 9.39 -23.89
C LYS A 112 -0.56 8.56 -24.93
N PRO A 113 -0.56 8.97 -26.21
CA PRO A 113 -1.36 8.36 -27.29
C PRO A 113 -1.21 6.84 -27.45
N ASN A 114 -0.09 6.29 -26.96
CA ASN A 114 0.25 4.87 -27.10
C ASN A 114 -0.21 3.99 -25.92
N ASN A 115 -0.87 4.55 -24.90
CA ASN A 115 -1.31 3.83 -23.70
C ASN A 115 -2.82 3.66 -23.62
N THR A 116 -3.46 3.33 -24.75
CA THR A 116 -4.92 3.20 -24.87
C THR A 116 -5.53 2.12 -23.98
N HIS A 117 -4.74 1.15 -23.51
CA HIS A 117 -5.19 0.09 -22.60
C HIS A 117 -5.22 0.53 -21.12
N LEU A 118 -4.64 1.66 -20.82
CA LEU A 118 -4.52 2.20 -19.47
C LEU A 118 -5.45 3.41 -19.37
N ARG A 119 -6.74 3.16 -19.22
CA ARG A 119 -7.72 4.24 -19.07
C ARG A 119 -7.48 4.97 -17.77
N PRO A 120 -7.44 6.30 -17.79
CA PRO A 120 -7.47 7.08 -16.56
C PRO A 120 -8.75 6.69 -15.80
N TRP A 121 -8.59 6.34 -14.55
CA TRP A 121 -9.72 6.12 -13.68
C TRP A 121 -10.18 7.51 -13.26
N GLY A 122 -11.18 8.03 -13.98
CA GLY A 122 -11.66 9.39 -13.76
C GLY A 122 -11.97 9.60 -12.28
N ASN A 123 -11.31 10.57 -11.71
CA ASN A 123 -11.54 11.07 -10.37
C ASN A 123 -11.40 12.59 -10.37
N ASP A 124 -11.79 13.22 -9.28
CA ASP A 124 -11.71 14.66 -9.11
C ASP A 124 -10.25 15.19 -9.02
N ARG A 125 -9.24 14.32 -8.95
CA ARG A 125 -7.80 14.65 -9.00
C ARG A 125 -7.20 14.72 -10.41
N GLY A 126 -8.01 14.91 -11.43
CA GLY A 126 -7.52 15.23 -12.78
C GLY A 126 -6.73 14.11 -13.46
N ASN A 127 -7.11 12.84 -13.26
CA ASN A 127 -6.52 11.64 -13.84
C ASN A 127 -5.30 11.03 -13.09
N GLU A 128 -5.04 11.39 -11.86
CA GLU A 128 -4.10 10.65 -11.01
C GLU A 128 -4.71 9.33 -10.56
N ALA A 129 -3.90 8.27 -10.48
CA ALA A 129 -4.32 6.97 -9.99
C ALA A 129 -3.70 6.66 -8.62
N LEU A 130 -4.52 6.18 -7.69
CA LEU A 130 -4.05 5.67 -6.41
C LEU A 130 -3.16 4.44 -6.61
N ALA A 131 -1.98 4.43 -6.00
CA ALA A 131 -1.09 3.28 -5.98
C ALA A 131 -1.38 2.39 -4.77
N GLY A 132 -1.91 1.19 -5.00
CA GLY A 132 -2.30 0.25 -3.95
C GLY A 132 -1.16 -0.58 -3.35
N GLY A 133 0.09 -0.37 -3.80
CA GLY A 133 1.25 -1.14 -3.35
C GLY A 133 1.78 -0.72 -1.98
N THR A 134 1.79 0.58 -1.67
CA THR A 134 2.14 1.15 -0.37
C THR A 134 1.04 2.11 0.06
N MET A 135 0.41 1.85 1.20
CA MET A 135 -0.69 2.66 1.73
C MET A 135 -0.58 2.78 3.25
N TYR A 136 -1.04 3.87 3.80
CA TYR A 136 -1.18 4.09 5.24
C TYR A 136 -2.64 4.25 5.62
N PHE A 137 -3.01 3.66 6.75
CA PHE A 137 -4.32 3.81 7.37
C PHE A 137 -4.12 4.09 8.86
N ASN A 138 -4.63 5.21 9.34
CA ASN A 138 -4.59 5.52 10.76
C ASN A 138 -5.68 4.78 11.52
N ASN A 139 -5.53 4.69 12.82
CA ASN A 139 -6.55 4.11 13.70
C ASN A 139 -7.57 5.17 14.15
N THR A 140 -8.01 6.03 13.22
CA THR A 140 -9.07 7.05 13.42
C THR A 140 -10.42 6.54 12.93
N GLU A 141 -11.49 7.15 13.41
CA GLU A 141 -12.86 6.76 13.01
C GLU A 141 -13.06 6.93 11.50
N ILE A 142 -12.65 8.06 10.93
CA ILE A 142 -12.82 8.33 9.49
C ILE A 142 -12.00 7.36 8.63
N SER A 143 -10.79 6.99 9.06
CA SER A 143 -9.98 5.98 8.37
C SER A 143 -10.63 4.60 8.40
N ARG A 144 -11.19 4.20 9.54
CA ARG A 144 -11.95 2.94 9.67
C ARG A 144 -13.19 2.91 8.80
N GLN A 145 -13.91 4.02 8.72
CA GLN A 145 -15.07 4.15 7.82
C GLN A 145 -14.65 4.06 6.35
N LEU A 146 -13.53 4.69 5.96
CA LEU A 146 -12.96 4.55 4.62
C LEU A 146 -12.66 3.08 4.28
N ILE A 147 -12.01 2.35 5.19
CA ILE A 147 -11.65 0.94 4.96
C ILE A 147 -12.92 0.06 4.87
N GLN A 148 -13.92 0.35 5.70
CA GLN A 148 -15.19 -0.38 5.65
C GLN A 148 -15.91 -0.12 4.31
N ALA A 149 -15.97 1.12 3.85
CA ALA A 149 -16.54 1.47 2.55
C ALA A 149 -15.75 0.81 1.39
N TRP A 150 -14.41 0.77 1.48
CA TRP A 150 -13.56 0.06 0.53
C TRP A 150 -13.87 -1.44 0.48
N LYS A 151 -14.05 -2.08 1.63
CA LYS A 151 -14.45 -3.49 1.71
C LYS A 151 -15.79 -3.72 1.03
N GLU A 152 -16.80 -2.90 1.33
CA GLU A 152 -18.15 -2.99 0.76
C GLU A 152 -18.14 -2.78 -0.76
N GLU A 153 -17.43 -1.75 -1.25
CA GLU A 153 -17.28 -1.50 -2.68
C GLU A 153 -16.57 -2.66 -3.40
N SER A 154 -15.54 -3.24 -2.78
CA SER A 154 -14.83 -4.40 -3.33
C SER A 154 -15.70 -5.66 -3.36
N GLN A 155 -16.58 -5.86 -2.37
CA GLN A 155 -17.53 -6.96 -2.35
C GLN A 155 -18.65 -6.79 -3.39
N ALA A 156 -19.13 -5.57 -3.57
CA ALA A 156 -20.14 -5.25 -4.58
C ALA A 156 -19.59 -5.38 -6.02
N ASN A 157 -18.27 -5.21 -6.20
CA ASN A 157 -17.61 -5.23 -7.49
C ASN A 157 -16.37 -6.15 -7.50
N PRO A 158 -16.54 -7.48 -7.31
CA PRO A 158 -15.44 -8.42 -7.06
C PRO A 158 -14.47 -8.60 -8.24
N ASN A 159 -14.85 -8.19 -9.45
CA ASN A 159 -13.99 -8.23 -10.64
C ASN A 159 -13.23 -6.92 -10.89
N ARG A 160 -13.45 -5.91 -10.05
CA ARG A 160 -12.71 -4.65 -10.09
C ARG A 160 -11.44 -4.79 -9.25
N TRP A 161 -10.35 -4.18 -9.70
CA TRP A 161 -9.14 -4.11 -8.90
C TRP A 161 -9.40 -3.34 -7.61
N GLU A 162 -8.87 -3.83 -6.52
CA GLU A 162 -9.11 -3.30 -5.18
C GLU A 162 -8.70 -1.83 -5.03
N GLN A 163 -7.64 -1.41 -5.73
CA GLN A 163 -7.21 -0.01 -5.71
C GLN A 163 -8.19 0.92 -6.45
N GLN A 164 -8.91 0.44 -7.48
CA GLN A 164 -9.96 1.21 -8.14
C GLN A 164 -11.17 1.37 -7.21
N SER A 165 -11.51 0.31 -6.46
CA SER A 165 -12.57 0.36 -5.46
C SER A 165 -12.21 1.33 -4.33
N LEU A 166 -10.95 1.30 -3.85
CA LEU A 166 -10.47 2.24 -2.84
C LEU A 166 -10.49 3.68 -3.35
N GLN A 167 -10.01 3.93 -4.56
CA GLN A 167 -9.99 5.28 -5.13
C GLN A 167 -11.39 5.87 -5.27
N LYS A 168 -12.37 5.05 -5.69
CA LYS A 168 -13.77 5.49 -5.80
C LYS A 168 -14.33 5.96 -4.45
N VAL A 169 -14.13 5.18 -3.39
CA VAL A 169 -14.62 5.56 -2.07
C VAL A 169 -13.80 6.69 -1.45
N TRP A 170 -12.50 6.75 -1.74
CA TRP A 170 -11.63 7.82 -1.27
C TRP A 170 -12.13 9.21 -1.72
N ASP A 171 -12.58 9.35 -2.98
CA ASP A 171 -13.13 10.61 -3.51
C ASP A 171 -14.31 11.15 -2.66
N GLU A 172 -15.11 10.26 -2.08
CA GLU A 172 -16.21 10.63 -1.19
C GLU A 172 -15.72 11.05 0.20
N PHE A 173 -14.68 10.40 0.71
CA PHE A 173 -14.12 10.66 2.04
C PHE A 173 -13.23 11.91 2.05
N ASP A 174 -12.53 12.21 0.96
CA ASP A 174 -11.77 13.45 0.80
C ASP A 174 -12.70 14.67 0.97
N LYS A 175 -13.88 14.63 0.35
CA LYS A 175 -14.93 15.66 0.51
C LYS A 175 -15.49 15.78 1.94
N LYS A 176 -15.32 14.72 2.75
CA LYS A 176 -15.71 14.70 4.17
C LYS A 176 -14.59 15.14 5.12
N GLY A 177 -13.43 15.56 4.57
CA GLY A 177 -12.31 16.06 5.35
C GLY A 177 -11.29 14.99 5.77
N LEU A 178 -11.21 13.86 5.05
CA LEU A 178 -10.17 12.87 5.23
C LEU A 178 -8.78 13.49 4.99
N LYS A 179 -7.92 13.44 5.98
CA LYS A 179 -6.55 13.95 5.85
C LYS A 179 -5.66 12.94 5.15
N THR A 180 -5.33 13.22 3.88
CA THR A 180 -4.52 12.33 3.04
C THR A 180 -3.07 12.77 2.98
N PHE A 181 -2.14 11.84 3.26
CA PHE A 181 -0.70 12.00 3.07
C PHE A 181 -0.30 11.52 1.67
N ASN A 182 0.42 12.36 0.94
CA ASN A 182 0.97 11.97 -0.38
C ASN A 182 2.37 11.39 -0.19
N PHE A 183 2.52 10.06 -0.30
CA PHE A 183 3.85 9.46 -0.26
C PHE A 183 4.73 9.97 -1.40
N PRO A 184 6.03 10.23 -1.14
CA PRO A 184 7.00 10.42 -2.21
C PRO A 184 7.10 9.17 -3.09
N GLN A 185 7.46 9.35 -4.35
CA GLN A 185 7.69 8.26 -5.31
C GLN A 185 8.68 7.21 -4.80
N SER A 186 9.67 7.60 -3.99
CA SER A 186 10.64 6.70 -3.35
C SER A 186 10.01 5.61 -2.47
N TYR A 187 8.75 5.80 -2.04
CA TYR A 187 7.98 4.82 -1.26
C TYR A 187 7.08 3.91 -2.12
N CYS A 188 7.07 4.10 -3.42
CA CYS A 188 6.26 3.31 -4.35
C CYS A 188 7.00 3.08 -5.68
N LYS A 189 8.31 2.81 -5.62
CA LYS A 189 9.10 2.56 -6.82
C LYS A 189 8.74 1.20 -7.40
N VAL A 190 8.19 1.18 -8.62
CA VAL A 190 8.00 -0.04 -9.39
C VAL A 190 9.28 -0.33 -10.17
N PHE A 191 9.88 -1.50 -9.97
CA PHE A 191 11.26 -1.82 -10.38
C PHE A 191 11.54 -1.62 -11.88
N ASP A 192 10.56 -1.91 -12.74
CA ASP A 192 10.68 -1.85 -14.21
C ASP A 192 9.83 -0.73 -14.83
N CYS A 193 9.36 0.21 -14.02
CA CYS A 193 8.49 1.27 -14.52
C CYS A 193 9.33 2.41 -15.10
N GLN A 194 9.27 2.56 -16.41
CA GLN A 194 9.95 3.65 -17.15
C GLN A 194 9.19 4.99 -17.09
N TRP A 195 7.98 5.00 -16.50
CA TRP A 195 7.09 6.16 -16.46
C TRP A 195 7.47 7.18 -15.40
N PHE A 196 8.27 6.75 -14.45
CA PHE A 196 8.67 7.54 -13.31
C PHE A 196 10.15 7.93 -13.45
N GLU A 197 10.46 9.14 -13.08
CA GLU A 197 11.84 9.49 -12.77
C GLU A 197 12.34 8.54 -11.68
N THR A 198 13.54 8.01 -11.83
CA THR A 198 14.12 7.21 -10.76
C THR A 198 14.47 8.16 -9.62
N PRO A 199 13.85 8.01 -8.44
CA PRO A 199 14.20 8.84 -7.30
C PRO A 199 15.67 8.64 -6.94
N SER A 200 16.31 9.68 -6.42
CA SER A 200 17.71 9.63 -5.99
C SER A 200 17.94 8.56 -4.91
N GLU A 201 16.93 8.28 -4.12
CA GLU A 201 16.93 7.24 -3.09
C GLU A 201 15.62 6.46 -3.16
N VAL A 202 15.69 5.14 -3.25
CA VAL A 202 14.53 4.25 -3.20
C VAL A 202 14.38 3.75 -1.77
N VAL A 203 13.21 3.96 -1.16
CA VAL A 203 12.89 3.48 0.19
C VAL A 203 12.09 2.19 0.14
N ILE A 204 11.05 2.12 -0.70
CA ILE A 204 10.24 0.92 -0.94
C ILE A 204 10.15 0.65 -2.43
N GLU A 205 10.63 -0.52 -2.85
CA GLU A 205 10.57 -1.00 -4.24
C GLU A 205 9.58 -2.16 -4.36
N HIS A 206 8.71 -2.12 -5.38
CA HIS A 206 7.76 -3.17 -5.74
C HIS A 206 8.28 -3.96 -6.92
N THR A 207 8.49 -5.28 -6.75
CA THR A 207 9.10 -6.16 -7.77
C THR A 207 8.10 -6.72 -8.77
N GLN A 208 6.82 -6.35 -8.66
CA GLN A 208 5.75 -6.75 -9.57
C GLN A 208 5.62 -8.27 -9.74
N ALA A 209 5.66 -9.00 -8.63
CA ALA A 209 5.59 -10.47 -8.63
C ALA A 209 4.29 -10.99 -9.27
N SER A 210 3.21 -10.21 -9.23
CA SER A 210 1.95 -10.53 -9.90
C SER A 210 2.10 -10.80 -11.40
N ARG A 211 3.04 -10.15 -12.09
CA ARG A 211 3.32 -10.40 -13.51
C ARG A 211 3.83 -11.83 -13.77
N ARG A 212 4.50 -12.43 -12.77
CA ARG A 212 5.07 -13.79 -12.84
C ARG A 212 4.15 -14.84 -12.25
N LEU A 213 3.37 -14.48 -11.23
CA LEU A 213 2.69 -15.44 -10.37
C LEU A 213 1.18 -15.50 -10.55
N LYS A 214 0.52 -14.42 -11.03
CA LYS A 214 -0.96 -14.36 -11.14
C LYS A 214 -1.57 -15.51 -11.95
N ASN A 215 -0.86 -16.03 -12.95
CA ASN A 215 -1.32 -17.14 -13.78
C ASN A 215 -1.17 -18.51 -13.09
N LYS A 216 -0.49 -18.57 -11.93
CA LYS A 216 -0.33 -19.78 -11.12
C LYS A 216 -1.41 -19.91 -10.05
N ILE A 217 -2.18 -18.88 -9.82
CA ILE A 217 -3.30 -18.87 -8.88
C ILE A 217 -4.50 -19.47 -9.61
N LYS A 218 -4.87 -20.68 -9.21
CA LYS A 218 -6.03 -21.42 -9.71
C LYS A 218 -7.19 -21.34 -8.73
#